data_c1e8a97fe442ed436a9407effca60862
#
_entry.id   c1e8a97fe442ed436a9407effca60862
#
_cell.length_a   1.000
_cell.length_b   1.000
_cell.length_c   1.000
_cell.angle_alpha   90.00
_cell.angle_beta   90.00
_cell.angle_gamma   90.00
#
_symmetry.space_group_name_H-M   'P 1'
#
loop_
_entity.id
_entity.type
_entity.pdbx_description
1 polymer ?
#
loop_
_entity_poly.entity_id
_entity_poly.type
_entity_poly.pdbx_seq_one_letter_code
_entity_poly.pdbx_strand_id
1 'polypeptide(L)'
;AIAAAPLTGIALGIAAAFVLWGTTSIGLNPYLAGLLTVGALALGTRGMHVDGLADSVDGLGCYGPPERAREVMHSGGAGPFGVAALFIFLGLQSVSFGVLAVADSPTQWIAVLVSVAAGRVAVVFACRRGILASSPSGFGALVADSQPLWAAIVWSVPLIVASAFATDRWWLGPLVTASALLISVLCVRHCVRRFGGLNGDVLGFALELTVTLTAVGLTLGL
;
A
#
# COMPACT_ATOMS: atom_id res chain seq x y z
N ALA A 1 -14.00 -6.61 10.89
CA ALA A 1 -13.27 -5.33 10.71
C ALA A 1 -12.39 -5.38 9.45
N ILE A 2 -11.44 -6.33 9.28
CA ILE A 2 -10.51 -6.39 8.12
C ILE A 2 -11.25 -6.56 6.78
N ALA A 3 -12.33 -7.32 6.70
CA ALA A 3 -13.12 -7.46 5.47
C ALA A 3 -13.66 -6.12 4.93
N ALA A 4 -13.82 -5.11 5.78
CA ALA A 4 -14.26 -3.77 5.40
C ALA A 4 -13.09 -2.76 5.20
N ALA A 5 -11.84 -3.18 5.35
CA ALA A 5 -10.68 -2.31 5.15
C ALA A 5 -10.67 -1.62 3.77
N PRO A 6 -11.10 -2.24 2.66
CA PRO A 6 -11.17 -1.55 1.37
C PRO A 6 -12.10 -0.33 1.35
N LEU A 7 -13.14 -0.29 2.18
CA LEU A 7 -14.00 0.92 2.31
C LEU A 7 -13.21 2.10 2.86
N THR A 8 -12.34 1.85 3.85
CA THR A 8 -11.43 2.91 4.34
C THR A 8 -10.42 3.32 3.27
N GLY A 9 -9.99 2.37 2.43
CA GLY A 9 -9.13 2.64 1.28
C GLY A 9 -9.79 3.56 0.26
N ILE A 10 -11.07 3.33 -0.05
CA ILE A 10 -11.87 4.19 -0.94
C ILE A 10 -12.01 5.60 -0.33
N ALA A 11 -12.36 5.70 0.95
CA ALA A 11 -12.50 6.99 1.63
C ALA A 11 -11.17 7.78 1.64
N LEU A 12 -10.05 7.11 1.94
CA LEU A 12 -8.72 7.72 1.91
C LEU A 12 -8.28 8.07 0.48
N GLY A 13 -8.64 7.25 -0.52
CA GLY A 13 -8.38 7.55 -1.92
C GLY A 13 -9.14 8.79 -2.41
N ILE A 14 -10.41 8.94 -2.00
CA ILE A 14 -11.18 10.16 -2.26
C ILE A 14 -10.53 11.37 -1.57
N ALA A 15 -10.14 11.23 -0.31
CA ALA A 15 -9.45 12.30 0.42
C ALA A 15 -8.11 12.69 -0.25
N ALA A 16 -7.33 11.70 -0.69
CA ALA A 16 -6.09 11.91 -1.44
C ALA A 16 -6.33 12.66 -2.75
N ALA A 17 -7.32 12.23 -3.54
CA ALA A 17 -7.70 12.91 -4.77
C ALA A 17 -8.15 14.36 -4.51
N PHE A 18 -8.89 14.59 -3.43
CA PHE A 18 -9.32 15.94 -3.04
C PHE A 18 -8.15 16.84 -2.62
N VAL A 19 -7.19 16.32 -1.82
CA VAL A 19 -5.98 17.08 -1.44
C VAL A 19 -5.16 17.41 -2.68
N LEU A 20 -4.94 16.44 -3.57
CA LEU A 20 -4.20 16.63 -4.80
C LEU A 20 -4.86 17.66 -5.71
N TRP A 21 -6.18 17.54 -5.92
CA TRP A 21 -6.97 18.50 -6.68
C TRP A 21 -6.93 19.90 -6.06
N GLY A 22 -7.18 20.02 -4.76
CA GLY A 22 -7.22 21.31 -4.07
C GLY A 22 -5.88 22.05 -4.14
N THR A 23 -4.77 21.33 -3.92
CA THR A 23 -3.43 21.94 -3.96
C THR A 23 -3.02 22.34 -5.38
N THR A 24 -3.35 21.55 -6.39
CA THR A 24 -3.08 21.91 -7.80
C THR A 24 -3.99 23.03 -8.29
N SER A 25 -5.25 23.09 -7.84
CA SER A 25 -6.21 24.15 -8.21
C SER A 25 -5.78 25.55 -7.72
N ILE A 26 -5.02 25.63 -6.64
CA ILE A 26 -4.45 26.90 -6.17
C ILE A 26 -3.09 27.24 -6.78
N GLY A 27 -2.66 26.46 -7.81
CA GLY A 27 -1.43 26.71 -8.56
C GLY A 27 -0.16 26.11 -7.94
N LEU A 28 -0.29 25.19 -6.96
CA LEU A 28 0.89 24.54 -6.41
C LEU A 28 1.53 23.62 -7.46
N ASN A 29 2.87 23.57 -7.45
CA ASN A 29 3.59 22.63 -8.31
C ASN A 29 3.09 21.19 -8.10
N PRO A 30 2.79 20.43 -9.18
CA PRO A 30 2.18 19.10 -9.08
C PRO A 30 2.99 18.10 -8.23
N TYR A 31 4.31 18.15 -8.27
CA TYR A 31 5.16 17.27 -7.45
C TYR A 31 5.09 17.62 -5.96
N LEU A 32 4.98 18.92 -5.64
CA LEU A 32 4.72 19.35 -4.25
C LEU A 32 3.31 18.95 -3.81
N ALA A 33 2.33 19.03 -4.69
CA ALA A 33 0.97 18.56 -4.42
C ALA A 33 0.95 17.05 -4.15
N GLY A 34 1.69 16.25 -4.93
CA GLY A 34 1.87 14.82 -4.70
C GLY A 34 2.52 14.53 -3.34
N LEU A 35 3.57 15.26 -2.97
CA LEU A 35 4.22 15.12 -1.67
C LEU A 35 3.27 15.45 -0.51
N LEU A 36 2.49 16.53 -0.61
CA LEU A 36 1.49 16.90 0.39
C LEU A 36 0.38 15.85 0.49
N THR A 37 -0.02 15.25 -0.63
CA THR A 37 -1.02 14.18 -0.66
C THR A 37 -0.55 12.94 0.08
N VAL A 38 0.69 12.50 -0.15
CA VAL A 38 1.30 11.37 0.58
C VAL A 38 1.46 11.71 2.05
N GLY A 39 1.92 12.94 2.38
CA GLY A 39 2.00 13.43 3.74
C GLY A 39 0.64 13.45 4.47
N ALA A 40 -0.42 13.88 3.79
CA ALA A 40 -1.78 13.86 4.34
C ALA A 40 -2.28 12.44 4.61
N LEU A 41 -1.99 11.48 3.71
CA LEU A 41 -2.30 10.05 3.93
C LEU A 41 -1.53 9.48 5.13
N ALA A 42 -0.24 9.79 5.23
CA ALA A 42 0.59 9.34 6.35
C ALA A 42 0.08 9.91 7.69
N LEU A 43 -0.20 11.22 7.75
CA LEU A 43 -0.73 11.88 8.95
C LEU A 43 -2.13 11.37 9.30
N GLY A 44 -3.02 11.23 8.31
CA GLY A 44 -4.39 10.74 8.50
C GLY A 44 -4.46 9.31 9.01
N THR A 45 -3.42 8.51 8.76
CA THR A 45 -3.28 7.14 9.26
C THR A 45 -2.29 7.01 10.41
N ARG A 46 -1.83 8.13 10.99
CA ARG A 46 -0.87 8.22 12.10
C ARG A 46 0.47 7.54 11.80
N GLY A 47 0.85 7.43 10.54
CA GLY A 47 2.11 6.83 10.10
C GLY A 47 2.23 5.32 10.29
N MET A 48 1.19 4.62 10.78
CA MET A 48 1.28 3.18 11.12
C MET A 48 1.73 2.28 9.97
N HIS A 49 1.34 2.62 8.72
CA HIS A 49 1.74 1.82 7.56
C HIS A 49 3.16 2.14 7.13
N VAL A 50 3.55 3.40 7.27
CA VAL A 50 4.90 3.91 6.98
C VAL A 50 5.90 3.28 7.93
N ASP A 51 5.58 3.21 9.21
CA ASP A 51 6.34 2.51 10.24
C ASP A 51 6.51 1.02 9.89
N GLY A 52 5.39 0.33 9.61
CA GLY A 52 5.42 -1.08 9.23
C GLY A 52 6.20 -1.36 7.93
N LEU A 53 6.25 -0.42 6.97
CA LEU A 53 7.12 -0.51 5.79
C LEU A 53 8.59 -0.50 6.23
N ALA A 54 9.00 0.47 7.04
CA ALA A 54 10.39 0.60 7.51
C ALA A 54 10.83 -0.65 8.28
N ASP A 55 10.06 -1.04 9.28
CA ASP A 55 10.36 -2.19 10.14
C ASP A 55 10.45 -3.50 9.35
N SER A 56 9.51 -3.73 8.41
CA SER A 56 9.55 -4.92 7.57
C SER A 56 10.79 -4.97 6.69
N VAL A 57 11.21 -3.84 6.11
CA VAL A 57 12.40 -3.80 5.25
C VAL A 57 13.69 -3.95 6.07
N ASP A 58 13.77 -3.36 7.26
CA ASP A 58 14.88 -3.59 8.18
C ASP A 58 14.96 -5.05 8.62
N GLY A 59 13.83 -5.67 8.94
CA GLY A 59 13.75 -7.09 9.27
C GLY A 59 14.15 -8.01 8.11
N LEU A 60 13.81 -7.65 6.87
CA LEU A 60 14.22 -8.37 5.65
C LEU A 60 15.73 -8.21 5.40
N GLY A 61 16.28 -7.04 5.66
CA GLY A 61 17.71 -6.75 5.55
C GLY A 61 18.57 -7.39 6.64
N CYS A 62 17.97 -7.88 7.73
CA CYS A 62 18.66 -8.50 8.83
C CYS A 62 19.09 -9.94 8.52
N TYR A 63 20.36 -10.27 8.78
CA TYR A 63 20.86 -11.65 8.76
C TYR A 63 20.51 -12.37 10.06
N GLY A 64 20.34 -13.71 9.98
CA GLY A 64 20.12 -14.56 11.15
C GLY A 64 18.72 -15.20 11.20
N PRO A 65 18.35 -15.81 12.33
CA PRO A 65 17.09 -16.53 12.49
C PRO A 65 15.87 -15.56 12.53
N PRO A 66 14.64 -16.07 12.40
CA PRO A 66 13.42 -15.25 12.44
C PRO A 66 13.28 -14.38 13.68
N GLU A 67 13.73 -14.88 14.84
CA GLU A 67 13.71 -14.18 16.13
C GLU A 67 14.53 -12.88 16.05
N ARG A 68 15.72 -12.96 15.48
CA ARG A 68 16.61 -11.80 15.33
C ARG A 68 15.99 -10.76 14.38
N ALA A 69 15.34 -11.19 13.29
CA ALA A 69 14.65 -10.26 12.40
C ALA A 69 13.51 -9.53 13.12
N ARG A 70 12.72 -10.24 13.95
CA ARG A 70 11.66 -9.61 14.75
C ARG A 70 12.21 -8.66 15.82
N GLU A 71 13.36 -8.96 16.44
CA GLU A 71 14.03 -8.04 17.36
C GLU A 71 14.41 -6.73 16.67
N VAL A 72 14.97 -6.82 15.46
CA VAL A 72 15.33 -5.62 14.65
C VAL A 72 14.09 -4.79 14.35
N MET A 73 12.99 -5.41 13.92
CA MET A 73 11.72 -4.74 13.67
C MET A 73 11.16 -3.98 14.90
N HIS A 74 11.43 -4.47 16.10
CA HIS A 74 10.94 -3.88 17.36
C HIS A 74 12.01 -3.05 18.09
N SER A 75 13.13 -2.72 17.45
CA SER A 75 14.24 -2.01 18.10
C SER A 75 13.99 -0.51 18.37
N GLY A 76 12.84 0.02 17.96
CA GLY A 76 12.38 1.37 18.33
C GLY A 76 12.91 2.51 17.46
N GLY A 77 13.55 2.22 16.33
CA GLY A 77 13.98 3.23 15.37
C GLY A 77 14.20 2.64 13.97
N ALA A 78 13.91 3.41 12.93
CA ALA A 78 14.15 2.98 11.56
C ALA A 78 15.66 2.78 11.32
N GLY A 79 16.03 1.59 10.89
CA GLY A 79 17.38 1.27 10.46
C GLY A 79 17.67 1.80 9.04
N PRO A 80 18.90 1.63 8.55
CA PRO A 80 19.30 2.19 7.24
C PRO A 80 18.49 1.64 6.07
N PHE A 81 18.05 0.38 6.09
CA PHE A 81 17.19 -0.20 5.06
C PHE A 81 15.78 0.36 5.13
N GLY A 82 15.21 0.51 6.33
CA GLY A 82 13.92 1.15 6.55
C GLY A 82 13.90 2.58 6.06
N VAL A 83 14.92 3.38 6.42
CA VAL A 83 15.05 4.77 5.94
C VAL A 83 15.12 4.83 4.41
N ALA A 84 15.93 3.98 3.79
CA ALA A 84 16.04 3.91 2.33
C ALA A 84 14.70 3.51 1.69
N ALA A 85 13.98 2.53 2.27
CA ALA A 85 12.67 2.12 1.79
C ALA A 85 11.65 3.26 1.89
N LEU A 86 11.60 3.98 3.02
CA LEU A 86 10.71 5.14 3.19
C LEU A 86 10.97 6.19 2.11
N PHE A 87 12.23 6.54 1.89
CA PHE A 87 12.59 7.53 0.87
C PHE A 87 12.14 7.09 -0.53
N ILE A 88 12.39 5.82 -0.89
CA ILE A 88 12.06 5.30 -2.21
C ILE A 88 10.55 5.18 -2.38
N PHE A 89 9.84 4.54 -1.45
CA PHE A 89 8.40 4.27 -1.59
C PHE A 89 7.57 5.55 -1.55
N LEU A 90 7.78 6.40 -0.53
CA LEU A 90 7.04 7.65 -0.41
C LEU A 90 7.43 8.66 -1.51
N GLY A 91 8.70 8.65 -1.93
CA GLY A 91 9.17 9.43 -3.06
C GLY A 91 8.50 9.01 -4.38
N LEU A 92 8.44 7.69 -4.67
CA LEU A 92 7.76 7.16 -5.85
C LEU A 92 6.26 7.49 -5.82
N GLN A 93 5.59 7.32 -4.69
CA GLN A 93 4.16 7.71 -4.55
C GLN A 93 3.97 9.20 -4.80
N SER A 94 4.81 10.05 -4.19
CA SER A 94 4.72 11.52 -4.33
C SER A 94 4.89 11.97 -5.77
N VAL A 95 5.91 11.43 -6.45
CA VAL A 95 6.16 11.74 -7.86
C VAL A 95 5.04 11.20 -8.74
N SER A 96 4.57 9.97 -8.51
CA SER A 96 3.49 9.38 -9.30
C SER A 96 2.19 10.18 -9.17
N PHE A 97 1.81 10.59 -7.97
CA PHE A 97 0.62 11.45 -7.78
C PHE A 97 0.81 12.82 -8.43
N GLY A 98 2.01 13.38 -8.39
CA GLY A 98 2.33 14.62 -9.10
C GLY A 98 2.22 14.47 -10.62
N VAL A 99 2.69 13.36 -11.18
CA VAL A 99 2.56 13.04 -12.61
C VAL A 99 1.10 12.84 -12.99
N LEU A 100 0.33 12.09 -12.19
CA LEU A 100 -1.11 11.93 -12.40
C LEU A 100 -1.84 13.27 -12.36
N ALA A 101 -1.43 14.21 -11.52
CA ALA A 101 -2.10 15.50 -11.35
C ALA A 101 -2.02 16.42 -12.58
N VAL A 102 -1.05 16.22 -13.48
CA VAL A 102 -0.88 17.01 -14.71
C VAL A 102 -1.51 16.37 -15.94
N ALA A 103 -2.07 15.19 -15.82
CA ALA A 103 -2.76 14.53 -16.92
C ALA A 103 -4.05 15.31 -17.27
N ASP A 104 -4.25 15.64 -18.53
CA ASP A 104 -5.45 16.34 -19.02
C ASP A 104 -6.67 15.41 -19.16
N SER A 105 -6.86 14.50 -18.21
CA SER A 105 -7.91 13.49 -18.24
C SER A 105 -8.56 13.31 -16.86
N PRO A 106 -9.89 13.18 -16.77
CA PRO A 106 -10.56 12.87 -15.51
C PRO A 106 -10.16 11.49 -14.94
N THR A 107 -9.50 10.65 -15.74
CA THR A 107 -9.01 9.31 -15.33
C THR A 107 -7.99 9.37 -14.20
N GLN A 108 -7.25 10.47 -14.08
CA GLN A 108 -6.24 10.70 -13.03
C GLN A 108 -6.79 10.54 -11.62
N TRP A 109 -8.02 10.98 -11.35
CA TRP A 109 -8.64 10.88 -10.02
C TRP A 109 -9.00 9.44 -9.68
N ILE A 110 -9.42 8.67 -10.70
CA ILE A 110 -9.67 7.23 -10.57
C ILE A 110 -8.34 6.51 -10.28
N ALA A 111 -7.25 6.91 -10.95
CA ALA A 111 -5.93 6.33 -10.73
C ALA A 111 -5.44 6.53 -9.28
N VAL A 112 -5.60 7.73 -8.72
CA VAL A 112 -5.26 8.01 -7.31
C VAL A 112 -6.11 7.16 -6.37
N LEU A 113 -7.44 7.13 -6.57
CA LEU A 113 -8.37 6.36 -5.75
C LEU A 113 -8.04 4.86 -5.79
N VAL A 114 -7.85 4.30 -6.99
CA VAL A 114 -7.51 2.88 -7.20
C VAL A 114 -6.20 2.54 -6.51
N SER A 115 -5.17 3.39 -6.63
CA SER A 115 -3.87 3.15 -6.00
C SER A 115 -4.00 3.03 -4.48
N VAL A 116 -4.69 3.96 -3.83
CA VAL A 116 -4.86 3.97 -2.37
C VAL A 116 -5.76 2.81 -1.91
N ALA A 117 -6.84 2.51 -2.65
CA ALA A 117 -7.75 1.41 -2.33
C ALA A 117 -7.07 0.04 -2.47
N ALA A 118 -6.19 -0.13 -3.48
CA ALA A 118 -5.46 -1.37 -3.72
C ALA A 118 -4.64 -1.83 -2.52
N GLY A 119 -4.00 -0.89 -1.81
CA GLY A 119 -3.27 -1.20 -0.59
C GLY A 119 -4.13 -1.87 0.49
N ARG A 120 -5.39 -1.45 0.63
CA ARG A 120 -6.32 -2.05 1.61
C ARG A 120 -6.85 -3.40 1.16
N VAL A 121 -6.99 -3.63 -0.14
CA VAL A 121 -7.29 -4.95 -0.69
C VAL A 121 -6.13 -5.92 -0.44
N ALA A 122 -4.89 -5.48 -0.59
CA ALA A 122 -3.70 -6.28 -0.27
C ALA A 122 -3.68 -6.73 1.21
N VAL A 123 -4.11 -5.86 2.14
CA VAL A 123 -4.26 -6.22 3.57
C VAL A 123 -5.27 -7.35 3.76
N VAL A 124 -6.40 -7.37 3.03
CA VAL A 124 -7.38 -8.48 3.11
C VAL A 124 -6.74 -9.79 2.65
N PHE A 125 -5.93 -9.76 1.57
CA PHE A 125 -5.17 -10.93 1.14
C PHE A 125 -4.14 -11.39 2.18
N ALA A 126 -3.45 -10.46 2.82
CA ALA A 126 -2.46 -10.78 3.84
C ALA A 126 -3.06 -11.47 5.07
N CYS A 127 -4.30 -11.12 5.42
CA CYS A 127 -5.03 -11.70 6.55
C CYS A 127 -5.81 -12.98 6.20
N ARG A 128 -5.60 -13.57 5.01
CA ARG A 128 -6.36 -14.75 4.56
C ARG A 128 -6.11 -15.98 5.44
N ARG A 129 -7.10 -16.87 5.48
CA ARG A 129 -7.02 -18.16 6.19
C ARG A 129 -5.79 -18.96 5.74
N GLY A 130 -5.15 -19.63 6.70
CA GLY A 130 -3.90 -20.36 6.53
C GLY A 130 -2.63 -19.51 6.74
N ILE A 131 -2.75 -18.22 7.01
CA ILE A 131 -1.61 -17.38 7.41
C ILE A 131 -1.72 -17.08 8.91
N LEU A 132 -0.85 -17.71 9.69
CA LEU A 132 -0.82 -17.57 11.15
C LEU A 132 -0.04 -16.31 11.57
N ALA A 133 -0.36 -15.79 12.75
CA ALA A 133 0.38 -14.69 13.34
C ALA A 133 1.77 -15.10 13.80
N SER A 134 2.73 -14.18 13.74
CA SER A 134 4.12 -14.39 14.21
C SER A 134 4.26 -14.35 15.74
N SER A 135 3.25 -13.82 16.43
CA SER A 135 3.21 -13.68 17.90
C SER A 135 1.77 -13.89 18.39
N PRO A 136 1.57 -14.40 19.62
CA PRO A 136 0.24 -14.53 20.21
C PRO A 136 -0.38 -13.19 20.62
N SER A 137 0.36 -12.09 20.55
CA SER A 137 -0.07 -10.75 20.92
C SER A 137 0.14 -9.74 19.78
N GLY A 138 -0.42 -8.54 19.93
CA GLY A 138 -0.31 -7.48 18.94
C GLY A 138 -1.36 -7.54 17.84
N PHE A 139 -1.29 -6.58 16.90
CA PHE A 139 -2.30 -6.44 15.85
C PHE A 139 -2.36 -7.65 14.91
N GLY A 140 -1.21 -8.24 14.59
CA GLY A 140 -1.15 -9.46 13.78
C GLY A 140 -1.97 -10.61 14.36
N ALA A 141 -1.92 -10.83 15.68
CA ALA A 141 -2.70 -11.86 16.36
C ALA A 141 -4.21 -11.67 16.25
N LEU A 142 -4.66 -10.41 16.16
CA LEU A 142 -6.09 -10.07 16.06
C LEU A 142 -6.66 -10.30 14.65
N VAL A 143 -5.82 -10.28 13.60
CA VAL A 143 -6.29 -10.22 12.22
C VAL A 143 -5.78 -11.35 11.33
N ALA A 144 -4.70 -12.02 11.69
CA ALA A 144 -4.19 -13.18 10.95
C ALA A 144 -5.25 -14.29 10.89
N ASP A 145 -5.24 -15.08 9.83
CA ASP A 145 -6.15 -16.23 9.62
C ASP A 145 -7.66 -15.88 9.64
N SER A 146 -8.00 -14.59 9.58
CA SER A 146 -9.38 -14.12 9.80
C SER A 146 -10.21 -14.03 8.52
N GLN A 147 -9.58 -13.90 7.34
CA GLN A 147 -10.30 -13.61 6.10
C GLN A 147 -10.41 -14.84 5.20
N PRO A 148 -11.62 -15.22 4.76
CA PRO A 148 -11.76 -16.21 3.71
C PRO A 148 -11.29 -15.62 2.37
N LEU A 149 -10.70 -16.46 1.50
CA LEU A 149 -10.16 -15.99 0.21
C LEU A 149 -11.21 -15.28 -0.66
N TRP A 150 -12.47 -15.71 -0.60
CA TRP A 150 -13.54 -15.07 -1.36
C TRP A 150 -13.73 -13.59 -1.00
N ALA A 151 -13.47 -13.20 0.27
CA ALA A 151 -13.59 -11.79 0.68
C ALA A 151 -12.55 -10.92 -0.04
N ALA A 152 -11.32 -11.42 -0.21
CA ALA A 152 -10.31 -10.72 -0.99
C ALA A 152 -10.68 -10.64 -2.48
N ILE A 153 -11.23 -11.72 -3.05
CA ILE A 153 -11.69 -11.76 -4.45
C ILE A 153 -12.83 -10.76 -4.69
N VAL A 154 -13.82 -10.71 -3.81
CA VAL A 154 -14.97 -9.78 -3.92
C VAL A 154 -14.52 -8.33 -3.96
N TRP A 155 -13.45 -7.97 -3.26
CA TRP A 155 -12.90 -6.62 -3.31
C TRP A 155 -11.96 -6.40 -4.50
N SER A 156 -11.24 -7.43 -4.93
CA SER A 156 -10.30 -7.31 -6.06
C SER A 156 -11.02 -7.12 -7.39
N VAL A 157 -12.13 -7.83 -7.61
CA VAL A 157 -12.85 -7.76 -8.90
C VAL A 157 -13.34 -6.34 -9.19
N PRO A 158 -14.12 -5.65 -8.32
CA PRO A 158 -14.56 -4.30 -8.61
C PRO A 158 -13.38 -3.29 -8.68
N LEU A 159 -12.31 -3.50 -7.90
CA LEU A 159 -11.13 -2.66 -7.97
C LEU A 159 -10.42 -2.77 -9.33
N ILE A 160 -10.22 -4.01 -9.82
CA ILE A 160 -9.61 -4.27 -11.12
C ILE A 160 -10.51 -3.73 -12.25
N VAL A 161 -11.82 -3.88 -12.15
CA VAL A 161 -12.76 -3.29 -13.12
C VAL A 161 -12.69 -1.76 -13.08
N ALA A 162 -12.70 -1.15 -11.91
CA ALA A 162 -12.56 0.31 -11.77
C ALA A 162 -11.24 0.83 -12.36
N SER A 163 -10.16 0.08 -12.24
CA SER A 163 -8.87 0.46 -12.78
C SER A 163 -8.81 0.53 -14.31
N ALA A 164 -9.77 -0.11 -15.02
CA ALA A 164 -9.90 0.02 -16.48
C ALA A 164 -10.23 1.46 -16.91
N PHE A 165 -10.77 2.27 -15.99
CA PHE A 165 -11.08 3.67 -16.21
C PHE A 165 -9.99 4.62 -15.66
N ALA A 166 -8.89 4.08 -15.15
CA ALA A 166 -7.81 4.86 -14.54
C ALA A 166 -6.75 5.32 -15.55
N THR A 167 -6.80 4.82 -16.79
CA THR A 167 -5.85 5.14 -17.86
C THR A 167 -6.56 5.16 -19.21
N ASP A 168 -6.00 5.83 -20.20
CA ASP A 168 -6.54 5.86 -21.56
C ASP A 168 -6.54 4.48 -22.24
N ARG A 169 -5.66 3.58 -21.77
CA ARG A 169 -5.59 2.19 -22.24
C ARG A 169 -6.35 1.29 -21.29
N TRP A 170 -7.60 0.96 -21.60
CA TRP A 170 -8.53 0.19 -20.75
C TRP A 170 -7.94 -1.10 -20.12
N TRP A 171 -6.98 -1.75 -20.78
CA TRP A 171 -6.34 -3.00 -20.30
C TRP A 171 -5.19 -2.76 -19.33
N LEU A 172 -4.56 -1.57 -19.37
CA LEU A 172 -3.37 -1.28 -18.59
C LEU A 172 -3.66 -1.18 -17.09
N GLY A 173 -4.71 -0.45 -16.72
CA GLY A 173 -5.14 -0.33 -15.32
C GLY A 173 -5.39 -1.69 -14.65
N PRO A 174 -6.21 -2.58 -15.25
CA PRO A 174 -6.40 -3.95 -14.77
C PRO A 174 -5.11 -4.75 -14.64
N LEU A 175 -4.24 -4.68 -15.64
CA LEU A 175 -2.94 -5.39 -15.62
C LEU A 175 -2.06 -4.89 -14.48
N VAL A 176 -1.91 -3.59 -14.32
CA VAL A 176 -1.13 -2.96 -13.25
C VAL A 176 -1.67 -3.35 -11.88
N THR A 177 -2.97 -3.18 -11.66
CA THR A 177 -3.61 -3.45 -10.36
C THR A 177 -3.52 -4.92 -9.99
N ALA A 178 -3.79 -5.83 -10.93
CA ALA A 178 -3.67 -7.27 -10.70
C ALA A 178 -2.22 -7.67 -10.41
N SER A 179 -1.26 -7.13 -11.16
CA SER A 179 0.18 -7.39 -10.95
C SER A 179 0.64 -6.89 -9.59
N ALA A 180 0.24 -5.68 -9.19
CA ALA A 180 0.58 -5.10 -7.89
C ALA A 180 0.05 -5.97 -6.72
N LEU A 181 -1.21 -6.42 -6.80
CA LEU A 181 -1.79 -7.33 -5.83
C LEU A 181 -1.06 -8.68 -5.78
N LEU A 182 -0.73 -9.24 -6.94
CA LEU A 182 0.03 -10.51 -7.02
C LEU A 182 1.41 -10.37 -6.39
N ILE A 183 2.17 -9.32 -6.74
CA ILE A 183 3.49 -9.05 -6.17
C ILE A 183 3.37 -8.89 -4.65
N SER A 184 2.38 -8.14 -4.18
CA SER A 184 2.13 -7.97 -2.73
C SER A 184 1.89 -9.31 -2.04
N VAL A 185 1.06 -10.18 -2.60
CA VAL A 185 0.81 -11.53 -2.06
C VAL A 185 2.09 -12.37 -1.99
N LEU A 186 2.95 -12.30 -3.01
CA LEU A 186 4.23 -13.01 -3.03
C LEU A 186 5.20 -12.45 -1.98
N CYS A 187 5.29 -11.13 -1.86
CA CYS A 187 6.13 -10.47 -0.87
C CYS A 187 5.64 -10.75 0.56
N VAL A 188 4.33 -10.68 0.82
CA VAL A 188 3.75 -11.06 2.13
C VAL A 188 4.08 -12.53 2.45
N ARG A 189 3.96 -13.44 1.48
CA ARG A 189 4.35 -14.84 1.68
C ARG A 189 5.83 -14.98 2.05
N HIS A 190 6.71 -14.18 1.45
CA HIS A 190 8.12 -14.14 1.80
C HIS A 190 8.33 -13.62 3.23
N CYS A 191 7.71 -12.49 3.59
CA CYS A 191 7.76 -11.93 4.94
C CYS A 191 7.25 -12.91 6.01
N VAL A 192 6.11 -13.56 5.77
CA VAL A 192 5.53 -14.56 6.69
C VAL A 192 6.50 -15.73 6.93
N ARG A 193 7.20 -16.20 5.89
CA ARG A 193 8.23 -17.24 6.03
C ARG A 193 9.46 -16.71 6.78
N ARG A 194 9.87 -15.48 6.50
CA ARG A 194 11.06 -14.86 7.07
C ARG A 194 10.88 -14.53 8.55
N PHE A 195 9.68 -14.09 8.95
CA PHE A 195 9.39 -13.64 10.31
C PHE A 195 8.66 -14.69 11.17
N GLY A 196 8.34 -15.86 10.60
CA GLY A 196 7.63 -16.93 11.29
C GLY A 196 6.13 -16.69 11.44
N GLY A 197 5.56 -15.75 10.70
CA GLY A 197 4.11 -15.43 10.71
C GLY A 197 3.83 -13.99 10.31
N LEU A 198 2.54 -13.63 10.32
CA LEU A 198 2.03 -12.30 10.02
C LEU A 198 2.08 -11.41 11.27
N ASN A 199 2.51 -10.16 11.13
CA ASN A 199 2.41 -9.10 12.13
C ASN A 199 1.84 -7.81 11.52
N GLY A 200 1.69 -6.76 12.33
CA GLY A 200 1.18 -5.46 11.89
C GLY A 200 2.06 -4.79 10.84
N ASP A 201 3.37 -4.93 10.97
CA ASP A 201 4.35 -4.27 10.11
C ASP A 201 4.31 -4.85 8.70
N VAL A 202 4.18 -6.17 8.57
CA VAL A 202 3.97 -6.84 7.26
C VAL A 202 2.68 -6.36 6.59
N LEU A 203 1.64 -6.00 7.35
CA LEU A 203 0.43 -5.40 6.78
C LEU A 203 0.69 -3.99 6.26
N GLY A 204 1.44 -3.17 7.01
CA GLY A 204 1.89 -1.85 6.57
C GLY A 204 2.75 -1.92 5.32
N PHE A 205 3.72 -2.83 5.30
CA PHE A 205 4.55 -3.11 4.12
C PHE A 205 3.72 -3.51 2.89
N ALA A 206 2.80 -4.47 3.05
CA ALA A 206 1.94 -4.93 1.95
C ALA A 206 1.10 -3.80 1.37
N LEU A 207 0.59 -2.93 2.25
CA LEU A 207 -0.20 -1.77 1.87
C LEU A 207 0.63 -0.79 1.06
N GLU A 208 1.75 -0.31 1.60
CA GLU A 208 2.59 0.70 0.97
C GLU A 208 3.21 0.18 -0.34
N LEU A 209 3.64 -1.08 -0.37
CA LEU A 209 4.12 -1.73 -1.59
C LEU A 209 3.04 -1.71 -2.69
N THR A 210 1.80 -2.06 -2.36
CA THR A 210 0.72 -2.13 -3.34
C THR A 210 0.32 -0.74 -3.84
N VAL A 211 0.21 0.25 -2.93
CA VAL A 211 -0.05 1.66 -3.31
C VAL A 211 1.04 2.14 -4.27
N THR A 212 2.30 1.93 -3.93
CA THR A 212 3.44 2.37 -4.75
C THR A 212 3.44 1.73 -6.13
N LEU A 213 3.33 0.40 -6.20
CA LEU A 213 3.33 -0.33 -7.48
C LEU A 213 2.16 0.09 -8.37
N THR A 214 0.97 0.28 -7.77
CA THR A 214 -0.21 0.70 -8.52
C THR A 214 -0.06 2.14 -9.01
N ALA A 215 0.36 3.06 -8.14
CA ALA A 215 0.55 4.46 -8.51
C ALA A 215 1.59 4.63 -9.63
N VAL A 216 2.76 4.00 -9.49
CA VAL A 216 3.81 4.02 -10.52
C VAL A 216 3.33 3.40 -11.82
N GLY A 217 2.70 2.23 -11.76
CA GLY A 217 2.24 1.51 -12.95
C GLY A 217 1.16 2.29 -13.73
N LEU A 218 0.27 3.00 -13.04
CA LEU A 218 -0.78 3.79 -13.69
C LEU A 218 -0.24 5.04 -14.41
N THR A 219 0.96 5.52 -14.08
CA THR A 219 1.61 6.62 -14.84
C THR A 219 2.05 6.19 -16.24
N LEU A 220 2.17 4.88 -16.53
CA LEU A 220 2.54 4.38 -17.86
C LEU A 220 1.42 4.55 -18.90
N GLY A 221 0.22 4.89 -18.47
CA GLY A 221 -0.96 5.02 -19.32
C GLY A 221 -1.37 6.47 -19.63
N LEU A 222 -0.49 7.42 -19.30
CA LEU A 222 -0.71 8.85 -19.55
C LEU A 222 -0.19 9.25 -20.90
#